data_d990a7fb97cc96a61d931d57a2f27905
#
_entry.id   d990a7fb97cc96a61d931d57a2f27905
#
_cell.length_a   1.000
_cell.length_b   1.000
_cell.length_c   1.000
_cell.angle_alpha   90.00
_cell.angle_beta   90.00
_cell.angle_gamma   90.00
#
_symmetry.space_group_name_H-M   'P 1'
#
loop_
_entity.id
_entity.type
_entity.pdbx_description
1 polymer ?
#
loop_
_entity_poly.entity_id
_entity_poly.type
_entity_poly.pdbx_seq_one_letter_code
_entity_poly.pdbx_strand_id
1 'polypeptide(L)'
;MKTASYLFTALLLLLSATMYGQTKGKATTNQWVKVRDDQMATIYYDKNIQKNRRGNNVVWVKTIFHDPEWQNYMASQIGSRTPVHMTKTKAEYDEAYTAVQVRQVMAYSKANKLLYNSGDGGEAEWGYVNASDPVGIVGEYLNEIWRDNYSGWE
;
A
#
# COMPACT_ATOMS: atom_id res chain seq x y z
N MET A 1 9.68 4.48 56.85
CA MET A 1 8.78 3.68 56.01
C MET A 1 7.71 4.57 55.34
N LYS A 2 8.10 5.61 54.62
CA LYS A 2 7.16 6.48 53.86
C LYS A 2 7.50 6.63 52.37
N THR A 3 8.49 5.90 51.87
CA THR A 3 8.98 6.00 50.49
C THR A 3 8.39 4.99 49.53
N ALA A 4 7.75 3.93 50.02
CA ALA A 4 7.16 2.89 49.14
C ALA A 4 5.78 3.26 48.56
N SER A 5 5.06 4.21 49.19
CA SER A 5 3.70 4.58 48.78
C SER A 5 3.67 5.49 47.54
N TYR A 6 4.71 6.28 47.32
CA TYR A 6 4.78 7.20 46.17
C TYR A 6 5.19 6.52 44.86
N LEU A 7 5.94 5.42 44.94
CA LEU A 7 6.32 4.64 43.75
C LEU A 7 5.14 3.87 43.17
N PHE A 8 4.20 3.43 44.01
CA PHE A 8 3.02 2.71 43.58
C PHE A 8 1.99 3.62 42.90
N THR A 9 1.88 4.87 43.38
CA THR A 9 0.98 5.87 42.78
C THR A 9 1.50 6.38 41.43
N ALA A 10 2.82 6.54 41.28
CA ALA A 10 3.43 6.93 40.00
C ALA A 10 3.32 5.84 38.94
N LEU A 11 3.39 4.56 39.33
CA LEU A 11 3.25 3.43 38.41
C LEU A 11 1.80 3.28 37.91
N LEU A 12 0.82 3.55 38.76
CA LEU A 12 -0.61 3.56 38.40
C LEU A 12 -0.97 4.72 37.46
N LEU A 13 -0.34 5.87 37.58
CA LEU A 13 -0.52 7.01 36.68
C LEU A 13 0.12 6.79 35.32
N LEU A 14 1.22 6.05 35.25
CA LEU A 14 1.85 5.66 33.95
C LEU A 14 1.02 4.61 33.20
N LEU A 15 0.33 3.71 33.88
CA LEU A 15 -0.57 2.73 33.29
C LEU A 15 -1.88 3.35 32.78
N SER A 16 -2.33 4.45 33.38
CA SER A 16 -3.54 5.16 32.91
C SER A 16 -3.28 6.04 31.69
N ALA A 17 -2.04 6.50 31.47
CA ALA A 17 -1.68 7.30 30.30
C ALA A 17 -1.59 6.48 29.00
N THR A 18 -1.37 5.17 29.08
CA THR A 18 -1.30 4.29 27.91
C THR A 18 -2.67 3.81 27.40
N MET A 19 -3.75 4.03 28.14
CA MET A 19 -5.10 3.64 27.72
C MET A 19 -5.87 4.72 26.96
N TYR A 20 -5.39 5.95 26.92
CA TYR A 20 -6.05 7.06 26.21
C TYR A 20 -5.61 7.24 24.76
N GLY A 21 -4.72 6.39 24.24
CA GLY A 21 -4.21 6.44 22.87
C GLY A 21 -4.87 5.46 21.90
N GLN A 22 -5.82 4.64 22.33
CA GLN A 22 -6.64 3.83 21.43
C GLN A 22 -7.84 4.67 20.96
N THR A 23 -7.61 5.57 20.02
CA THR A 23 -8.67 5.96 19.11
C THR A 23 -9.21 4.67 18.52
N LYS A 24 -10.46 4.31 18.85
CA LYS A 24 -11.22 3.27 18.15
C LYS A 24 -11.04 3.55 16.67
N GLY A 25 -10.18 2.78 16.00
CA GLY A 25 -10.05 2.83 14.57
C GLY A 25 -11.45 2.65 14.03
N LYS A 26 -11.98 3.68 13.38
CA LYS A 26 -13.20 3.60 12.60
C LYS A 26 -13.05 2.31 11.79
N ALA A 27 -13.98 1.37 11.93
CA ALA A 27 -14.00 0.17 11.12
C ALA A 27 -13.83 0.63 9.67
N THR A 28 -12.65 0.42 9.10
CA THR A 28 -12.35 0.88 7.75
C THR A 28 -13.21 0.02 6.85
N THR A 29 -14.30 0.60 6.37
CA THR A 29 -15.04 0.06 5.24
C THR A 29 -13.99 -0.32 4.21
N ASN A 30 -14.08 -1.56 3.73
CA ASN A 30 -13.10 -2.20 2.86
C ASN A 30 -12.63 -1.20 1.77
N GLN A 31 -11.50 -0.53 2.02
CA GLN A 31 -10.99 0.53 1.14
C GLN A 31 -10.30 -0.04 -0.10
N TRP A 32 -10.04 -1.36 -0.10
CA TRP A 32 -9.35 -2.07 -1.17
C TRP A 32 -10.35 -2.62 -2.18
N VAL A 33 -10.20 -2.20 -3.43
CA VAL A 33 -10.97 -2.70 -4.58
C VAL A 33 -10.14 -3.74 -5.31
N LYS A 34 -10.70 -4.93 -5.50
CA LYS A 34 -10.04 -6.01 -6.25
C LYS A 34 -10.16 -5.74 -7.75
N VAL A 35 -9.03 -5.74 -8.44
CA VAL A 35 -8.91 -5.52 -9.89
C VAL A 35 -8.70 -6.82 -10.63
N ARG A 36 -7.87 -7.71 -10.07
CA ARG A 36 -7.51 -8.98 -10.68
C ARG A 36 -7.34 -10.06 -9.62
N ASP A 37 -7.71 -11.29 -9.98
CA ASP A 37 -7.55 -12.47 -9.12
C ASP A 37 -7.26 -13.67 -10.02
N ASP A 38 -6.05 -14.19 -9.97
CA ASP A 38 -5.62 -15.34 -10.74
C ASP A 38 -4.72 -16.27 -9.92
N GLN A 39 -4.18 -17.32 -10.55
CA GLN A 39 -3.33 -18.29 -9.88
C GLN A 39 -2.00 -17.69 -9.37
N MET A 40 -1.54 -16.60 -9.97
CA MET A 40 -0.28 -15.96 -9.62
C MET A 40 -0.43 -14.97 -8.48
N ALA A 41 -1.47 -14.13 -8.54
CA ALA A 41 -1.68 -13.05 -7.57
C ALA A 41 -3.11 -12.51 -7.54
N THR A 42 -3.47 -11.89 -6.42
CA THR A 42 -4.62 -11.01 -6.33
C THR A 42 -4.14 -9.56 -6.22
N ILE A 43 -4.68 -8.68 -7.06
CA ILE A 43 -4.29 -7.27 -7.16
C ILE A 43 -5.45 -6.38 -6.75
N TYR A 44 -5.15 -5.41 -5.89
CA TYR A 44 -6.10 -4.43 -5.36
C TYR A 44 -5.54 -3.02 -5.51
N TYR A 45 -6.44 -2.03 -5.54
CA TYR A 45 -6.06 -0.64 -5.29
C TYR A 45 -6.86 -0.05 -4.13
N ASP A 46 -6.29 0.98 -3.49
CA ASP A 46 -6.99 1.77 -2.47
C ASP A 46 -7.90 2.78 -3.18
N LYS A 47 -9.22 2.71 -2.91
CA LYS A 47 -10.19 3.65 -3.50
C LYS A 47 -10.02 5.10 -3.03
N ASN A 48 -9.23 5.35 -1.98
CA ASN A 48 -8.89 6.69 -1.51
C ASN A 48 -7.76 7.28 -2.36
N ILE A 49 -8.06 7.53 -3.63
CA ILE A 49 -7.12 8.16 -4.57
C ILE A 49 -6.94 9.62 -4.17
N GLN A 50 -5.68 10.04 -4.00
CA GLN A 50 -5.34 11.40 -3.64
C GLN A 50 -4.73 12.11 -4.84
N LYS A 51 -5.00 13.41 -5.00
CA LYS A 51 -4.27 14.25 -5.95
C LYS A 51 -3.11 14.95 -5.25
N ASN A 52 -1.94 14.89 -5.88
CA ASN A 52 -0.80 15.66 -5.41
C ASN A 52 -0.86 17.12 -5.90
N ARG A 53 0.12 17.93 -5.51
CA ARG A 53 0.18 19.36 -5.90
C ARG A 53 0.30 19.59 -7.42
N ARG A 54 0.73 18.59 -8.19
CA ARG A 54 0.87 18.64 -9.66
C ARG A 54 -0.40 18.18 -10.38
N GLY A 55 -1.45 17.77 -9.64
CA GLY A 55 -2.69 17.23 -10.18
C GLY A 55 -2.66 15.75 -10.51
N ASN A 56 -1.54 15.06 -10.28
CA ASN A 56 -1.40 13.64 -10.51
C ASN A 56 -2.13 12.81 -9.45
N ASN A 57 -2.61 11.63 -9.85
CA ASN A 57 -3.33 10.71 -8.97
C ASN A 57 -2.33 9.82 -8.22
N VAL A 58 -2.38 9.83 -6.89
CA VAL A 58 -1.58 8.96 -6.03
C VAL A 58 -2.44 7.82 -5.54
N VAL A 59 -2.05 6.59 -5.89
CA VAL A 59 -2.79 5.37 -5.65
C VAL A 59 -1.90 4.35 -4.94
N TRP A 60 -2.43 3.70 -3.90
CA TRP A 60 -1.80 2.54 -3.33
C TRP A 60 -2.28 1.27 -4.03
N VAL A 61 -1.35 0.46 -4.49
CA VAL A 61 -1.58 -0.85 -5.11
C VAL A 61 -1.12 -1.93 -4.15
N LYS A 62 -1.97 -2.91 -3.87
CA LYS A 62 -1.64 -4.06 -3.05
C LYS A 62 -1.68 -5.33 -3.89
N THR A 63 -0.61 -6.11 -3.85
CA THR A 63 -0.51 -7.40 -4.53
C THR A 63 -0.28 -8.50 -3.51
N ILE A 64 -1.10 -9.54 -3.53
CA ILE A 64 -0.93 -10.76 -2.72
C ILE A 64 -0.50 -11.86 -3.68
N PHE A 65 0.70 -12.38 -3.52
CA PHE A 65 1.25 -13.43 -4.36
C PHE A 65 0.79 -14.81 -3.86
N HIS A 66 0.24 -15.63 -4.76
CA HIS A 66 -0.17 -17.01 -4.48
C HIS A 66 0.89 -18.01 -4.89
N ASP A 67 1.59 -17.74 -6.00
CA ASP A 67 2.62 -18.61 -6.55
C ASP A 67 3.91 -18.53 -5.72
N PRO A 68 4.40 -19.67 -5.17
CA PRO A 68 5.66 -19.71 -4.41
C PRO A 68 6.89 -19.31 -5.22
N GLU A 69 6.93 -19.55 -6.52
CA GLU A 69 8.06 -19.14 -7.38
C GLU A 69 8.15 -17.63 -7.44
N TRP A 70 7.01 -16.93 -7.62
CA TRP A 70 6.97 -15.49 -7.59
C TRP A 70 7.31 -14.90 -6.22
N GLN A 71 6.85 -15.55 -5.14
CA GLN A 71 7.19 -15.12 -3.77
C GLN A 71 8.71 -15.17 -3.53
N ASN A 72 9.38 -16.22 -4.01
CA ASN A 72 10.83 -16.40 -3.91
C ASN A 72 11.59 -15.46 -4.85
N TYR A 73 11.09 -15.28 -6.07
CA TYR A 73 11.65 -14.30 -7.01
C TYR A 73 11.65 -12.90 -6.43
N MET A 74 10.52 -12.43 -5.92
CA MET A 74 10.41 -11.12 -5.27
C MET A 74 11.33 -10.99 -4.05
N ALA A 75 11.49 -12.06 -3.27
CA ALA A 75 12.42 -12.10 -2.15
C ALA A 75 13.87 -11.89 -2.61
N SER A 76 14.27 -12.54 -3.71
CA SER A 76 15.62 -12.40 -4.28
C SER A 76 15.89 -10.96 -4.75
N GLN A 77 14.92 -10.28 -5.31
CA GLN A 77 15.05 -8.90 -5.78
C GLN A 77 15.33 -7.90 -4.65
N ILE A 78 14.85 -8.17 -3.45
CA ILE A 78 15.04 -7.31 -2.26
C ILE A 78 16.13 -7.84 -1.31
N GLY A 79 16.85 -8.91 -1.69
CA GLY A 79 17.87 -9.53 -0.85
C GLY A 79 17.32 -10.21 0.41
N SER A 80 16.05 -10.61 0.42
CA SER A 80 15.41 -11.32 1.54
C SER A 80 15.55 -12.83 1.41
N ARG A 81 15.79 -13.51 2.54
CA ARG A 81 15.70 -14.97 2.62
C ARG A 81 14.28 -15.48 2.90
N THR A 82 13.38 -14.57 3.28
CA THR A 82 11.98 -14.86 3.57
C THR A 82 11.14 -14.57 2.32
N PRO A 83 10.29 -15.50 1.86
CA PRO A 83 9.42 -15.28 0.71
C PRO A 83 8.54 -14.04 0.89
N VAL A 84 8.37 -13.26 -0.17
CA VAL A 84 7.47 -12.11 -0.19
C VAL A 84 6.06 -12.60 -0.48
N HIS A 85 5.17 -12.44 0.50
CA HIS A 85 3.76 -12.81 0.34
C HIS A 85 2.91 -11.67 -0.21
N MET A 86 3.23 -10.44 0.15
CA MET A 86 2.45 -9.26 -0.23
C MET A 86 3.36 -8.06 -0.49
N THR A 87 3.00 -7.25 -1.47
CA THR A 87 3.57 -5.91 -1.65
C THR A 87 2.50 -4.84 -1.53
N LYS A 88 2.92 -3.66 -1.06
CA LYS A 88 2.16 -2.40 -1.21
C LYS A 88 3.04 -1.42 -1.96
N THR A 89 2.53 -0.92 -3.07
CA THR A 89 3.24 0.01 -3.95
C THR A 89 2.48 1.32 -4.02
N LYS A 90 3.15 2.41 -3.69
CA LYS A 90 2.64 3.77 -3.90
C LYS A 90 2.99 4.19 -5.32
N ALA A 91 1.99 4.33 -6.17
CA ALA A 91 2.12 4.72 -7.55
C ALA A 91 1.55 6.13 -7.76
N GLU A 92 2.20 6.90 -8.62
CA GLU A 92 1.72 8.21 -9.06
C GLU A 92 1.41 8.11 -10.56
N TYR A 93 0.18 8.36 -10.92
CA TYR A 93 -0.32 8.35 -12.31
C TYR A 93 -0.59 9.78 -12.77
N ASP A 94 -0.49 10.02 -14.07
CA ASP A 94 -1.01 11.23 -14.68
C ASP A 94 -2.55 11.30 -14.51
N GLU A 95 -3.16 12.39 -14.94
CA GLU A 95 -4.60 12.61 -14.74
C GLU A 95 -5.46 11.53 -15.41
N ALA A 96 -5.05 11.05 -16.58
CA ALA A 96 -5.78 10.07 -17.40
C ALA A 96 -5.35 8.62 -17.16
N TYR A 97 -4.42 8.36 -16.23
CA TYR A 97 -3.85 7.03 -15.94
C TYR A 97 -3.14 6.38 -17.15
N THR A 98 -2.51 7.19 -18.01
CA THR A 98 -1.76 6.73 -19.18
C THR A 98 -0.26 6.60 -18.93
N ALA A 99 0.25 7.34 -17.95
CA ALA A 99 1.62 7.29 -17.50
C ALA A 99 1.69 7.08 -15.99
N VAL A 100 2.75 6.44 -15.51
CA VAL A 100 2.92 6.09 -14.10
C VAL A 100 4.39 6.15 -13.70
N GLN A 101 4.63 6.53 -12.44
CA GLN A 101 5.90 6.32 -11.75
C GLN A 101 5.67 5.65 -10.39
N VAL A 102 6.58 4.74 -10.01
CA VAL A 102 6.55 4.11 -8.69
C VAL A 102 7.27 5.00 -7.69
N ARG A 103 6.59 5.37 -6.60
CA ARG A 103 7.13 6.25 -5.55
C ARG A 103 7.68 5.47 -4.36
N GLN A 104 7.06 4.37 -4.00
CA GLN A 104 7.46 3.56 -2.85
C GLN A 104 7.01 2.11 -3.04
N VAL A 105 7.85 1.19 -2.61
CA VAL A 105 7.52 -0.25 -2.54
C VAL A 105 7.78 -0.74 -1.12
N MET A 106 6.79 -1.43 -0.55
CA MET A 106 6.91 -2.15 0.70
C MET A 106 6.58 -3.62 0.46
N ALA A 107 7.41 -4.53 0.98
CA ALA A 107 7.22 -5.97 0.86
C ALA A 107 7.05 -6.61 2.23
N TYR A 108 6.17 -7.60 2.32
CA TYR A 108 5.78 -8.25 3.57
C TYR A 108 5.81 -9.76 3.45
N SER A 109 6.17 -10.44 4.53
CA SER A 109 6.05 -11.90 4.67
C SER A 109 4.59 -12.32 4.88
N LYS A 110 4.34 -13.65 4.84
CA LYS A 110 3.03 -14.23 5.16
C LYS A 110 2.56 -13.89 6.59
N ALA A 111 3.49 -13.70 7.53
CA ALA A 111 3.21 -13.25 8.89
C ALA A 111 3.01 -11.73 9.01
N ASN A 112 2.85 -11.02 7.88
CA ASN A 112 2.70 -9.56 7.80
C ASN A 112 3.89 -8.77 8.38
N LYS A 113 5.09 -9.39 8.42
CA LYS A 113 6.33 -8.71 8.82
C LYS A 113 6.88 -7.94 7.63
N LEU A 114 7.22 -6.66 7.83
CA LEU A 114 7.89 -5.84 6.82
C LEU A 114 9.29 -6.41 6.52
N LEU A 115 9.54 -6.76 5.25
CA LEU A 115 10.82 -7.29 4.76
C LEU A 115 11.64 -6.21 4.04
N TYR A 116 10.96 -5.26 3.41
CA TYR A 116 11.58 -4.21 2.61
C TYR A 116 10.71 -2.97 2.56
N ASN A 117 11.36 -1.80 2.52
CA ASN A 117 10.73 -0.51 2.26
C ASN A 117 11.74 0.36 1.50
N SER A 118 11.40 0.74 0.27
CA SER A 118 12.25 1.61 -0.56
C SER A 118 12.33 3.05 -0.06
N GLY A 119 11.46 3.44 0.89
CA GLY A 119 11.23 4.83 1.24
C GLY A 119 10.36 5.54 0.19
N ASP A 120 9.80 6.69 0.57
CA ASP A 120 9.00 7.56 -0.30
C ASP A 120 9.86 8.74 -0.76
N GLY A 121 9.97 8.98 -2.04
CA GLY A 121 10.55 10.22 -2.53
C GLY A 121 11.72 10.14 -3.50
N GLY A 122 12.01 9.00 -4.11
CA GLY A 122 12.90 8.98 -5.28
C GLY A 122 12.25 9.66 -6.49
N GLU A 123 13.04 10.37 -7.30
CA GLU A 123 12.63 10.71 -8.66
C GLU A 123 12.67 9.40 -9.47
N ALA A 124 11.53 8.73 -9.59
CA ALA A 124 11.38 7.59 -10.47
C ALA A 124 11.09 8.10 -11.90
N GLU A 125 11.55 7.36 -12.89
CA GLU A 125 11.21 7.66 -14.28
C GLU A 125 9.72 7.38 -14.52
N TRP A 126 9.10 8.25 -15.32
CA TRP A 126 7.75 8.03 -15.82
C TRP A 126 7.79 6.98 -16.93
N GLY A 127 6.94 5.96 -16.79
CA GLY A 127 6.67 4.95 -17.82
C GLY A 127 5.25 5.01 -18.30
N TYR A 128 4.99 4.38 -19.46
CA TYR A 128 3.62 4.17 -19.92
C TYR A 128 2.93 3.09 -19.11
N VAL A 129 1.64 3.29 -18.83
CA VAL A 129 0.80 2.26 -18.20
C VAL A 129 0.63 1.09 -19.17
N ASN A 130 0.90 -0.12 -18.70
CA ASN A 130 0.67 -1.36 -19.43
C ASN A 130 0.37 -2.50 -18.44
N ALA A 131 -0.36 -3.52 -18.86
CA ALA A 131 -0.78 -4.63 -18.01
C ALA A 131 0.32 -5.69 -17.73
N SER A 132 1.59 -5.34 -17.82
CA SER A 132 2.70 -6.27 -17.57
C SER A 132 3.04 -6.46 -16.09
N ASP A 133 2.62 -5.55 -15.23
CA ASP A 133 2.86 -5.58 -13.80
C ASP A 133 1.63 -5.08 -13.01
N PRO A 134 1.58 -5.28 -11.68
CA PRO A 134 0.42 -4.92 -10.87
C PRO A 134 0.03 -3.43 -10.93
N VAL A 135 1.01 -2.54 -11.03
CA VAL A 135 0.79 -1.09 -11.12
C VAL A 135 0.17 -0.73 -12.47
N GLY A 136 0.68 -1.32 -13.56
CA GLY A 136 0.12 -1.16 -14.90
C GLY A 136 -1.30 -1.72 -15.02
N ILE A 137 -1.58 -2.88 -14.45
CA ILE A 137 -2.93 -3.48 -14.41
C ILE A 137 -3.94 -2.55 -13.73
N VAL A 138 -3.57 -1.97 -12.59
CA VAL A 138 -4.42 -0.98 -11.90
C VAL A 138 -4.58 0.29 -12.75
N GLY A 139 -3.51 0.76 -13.38
CA GLY A 139 -3.55 1.94 -14.26
C GLY A 139 -4.50 1.76 -15.43
N GLU A 140 -4.46 0.63 -16.13
CA GLU A 140 -5.39 0.32 -17.22
C GLU A 140 -6.85 0.27 -16.74
N TYR A 141 -7.11 -0.38 -15.60
CA TYR A 141 -8.44 -0.43 -15.00
C TYR A 141 -8.98 0.97 -14.67
N LEU A 142 -8.16 1.83 -14.06
CA LEU A 142 -8.55 3.19 -13.70
C LEU A 142 -8.69 4.09 -14.95
N ASN A 143 -7.88 3.88 -15.99
CA ASN A 143 -8.01 4.57 -17.27
C ASN A 143 -9.34 4.26 -17.97
N GLU A 144 -9.81 3.01 -17.92
CA GLU A 144 -11.13 2.63 -18.45
C GLU A 144 -12.25 3.38 -17.72
N ILE A 145 -12.23 3.39 -16.39
CA ILE A 145 -13.21 4.13 -15.58
C ILE A 145 -13.15 5.63 -15.88
N TRP A 146 -11.95 6.19 -16.02
CA TRP A 146 -11.76 7.60 -16.35
C TRP A 146 -12.36 7.94 -17.70
N ARG A 147 -12.08 7.14 -18.75
CA ARG A 147 -12.64 7.33 -20.11
C ARG A 147 -14.16 7.26 -20.11
N ASP A 148 -14.77 6.31 -19.41
CA ASP A 148 -16.22 6.15 -19.35
C ASP A 148 -16.90 7.37 -18.71
N ASN A 149 -16.25 7.97 -17.73
CA ASN A 149 -16.76 9.19 -17.06
C ASN A 149 -16.60 10.45 -17.94
N TYR A 150 -15.60 10.50 -18.84
CA TYR A 150 -15.35 11.64 -19.72
C TYR A 150 -16.10 11.55 -21.06
N SER A 151 -16.35 10.34 -21.59
CA SER A 151 -17.08 10.14 -22.84
C SER A 151 -18.59 10.44 -22.78
N GLY A 152 -19.13 10.69 -21.59
CA GLY A 152 -20.53 11.08 -21.39
C GLY A 152 -20.85 12.56 -21.65
N TRP A 153 -19.91 13.34 -22.19
CA TRP A 153 -20.06 14.79 -22.41
C TRP A 153 -20.04 15.21 -23.89
N GLU A 154 -20.12 14.24 -24.82
CA GLU A 154 -20.29 14.52 -26.28
C GLU A 154 -21.75 14.38 -26.73
#